data_b05b0247eb3a96bd6f02fb4942124c49
#
_entry.id   b05b0247eb3a96bd6f02fb4942124c49
#
_cell.length_a   1.000
_cell.length_b   1.000
_cell.length_c   1.000
_cell.angle_alpha   90.00
_cell.angle_beta   90.00
_cell.angle_gamma   90.00
#
_symmetry.space_group_name_H-M   'P 1'
#
loop_
_entity.id
_entity.type
_entity.pdbx_description
1 polymer ?
#
loop_
_entity_poly.entity_id
_entity_poly.type
_entity_poly.pdbx_seq_one_letter_code
_entity_poly.pdbx_strand_id
1 'polypeptide(L)' 'MSQRESNLLWLKDMLEHLQSCQQQLEWSEDPEATRLLTETMLRDLSCCRRLCESLHRRSHVQHALV' A
#
# COMPACT_ATOMS: atom_id res chain seq x y z
N MET A 1 -1.29 15.53 -14.52
CA MET A 1 -1.08 14.13 -14.13
C MET A 1 -2.39 13.38 -14.13
N SER A 2 -2.42 12.19 -14.68
CA SER A 2 -3.66 11.41 -14.73
C SER A 2 -3.95 10.78 -13.37
N GLN A 3 -5.19 10.37 -13.16
CA GLN A 3 -5.59 9.68 -11.93
C GLN A 3 -4.80 8.39 -11.76
N ARG A 4 -4.56 7.68 -12.86
CA ARG A 4 -3.77 6.44 -12.82
C ARG A 4 -2.34 6.72 -12.37
N GLU A 5 -1.72 7.76 -12.90
CA GLU A 5 -0.36 8.13 -12.52
C GLU A 5 -0.27 8.51 -11.05
N SER A 6 -1.24 9.29 -10.56
CA SER A 6 -1.31 9.66 -9.15
C SER A 6 -1.45 8.43 -8.26
N ASN A 7 -2.32 7.50 -8.64
CA ASN A 7 -2.53 6.27 -7.89
C ASN A 7 -1.27 5.41 -7.86
N LEU A 8 -0.56 5.33 -8.98
CA LEU A 8 0.68 4.56 -9.06
C LEU A 8 1.78 5.15 -8.19
N LEU A 9 1.89 6.49 -8.18
CA LEU A 9 2.86 7.16 -7.32
C LEU A 9 2.51 6.95 -5.83
N TRP A 10 1.25 7.06 -5.50
CA TRP A 10 0.81 6.84 -4.13
C TRP A 10 1.07 5.40 -3.71
N LEU A 11 0.77 4.44 -4.58
CA LEU A 11 1.05 3.03 -4.30
C LEU A 11 2.54 2.80 -4.07
N LYS A 12 3.38 3.40 -4.88
CA LYS A 12 4.84 3.31 -4.72
C LYS A 12 5.26 3.82 -3.34
N ASP A 13 4.74 4.99 -2.94
CA ASP A 13 5.05 5.58 -1.63
C ASP A 13 4.62 4.68 -0.49
N MET A 14 3.43 4.08 -0.61
CA MET A 14 2.92 3.17 0.41
C MET A 14 3.79 1.93 0.54
N LEU A 15 4.22 1.37 -0.58
CA LEU A 15 5.09 0.18 -0.57
C LEU A 15 6.45 0.49 0.03
N GLU A 16 7.00 1.67 -0.25
CA GLU A 16 8.26 2.11 0.36
C GLU A 16 8.10 2.28 1.87
N HIS A 17 6.97 2.83 2.31
CA HIS A 17 6.69 2.99 3.74
C HIS A 17 6.54 1.63 4.42
N LEU A 18 5.86 0.68 3.78
CA LEU A 18 5.73 -0.67 4.32
C LEU A 18 7.08 -1.35 4.46
N GLN A 19 7.97 -1.17 3.48
CA GLN A 19 9.31 -1.72 3.54
C GLN A 19 10.09 -1.14 4.70
N SER A 20 9.97 0.17 4.93
CA SER A 20 10.60 0.84 6.06
C SER A 20 10.10 0.28 7.39
N CYS A 21 8.78 0.09 7.51
CA CYS A 21 8.19 -0.48 8.71
C CYS A 21 8.69 -1.91 8.95
N GLN A 22 8.81 -2.69 7.89
CA GLN A 22 9.29 -4.07 7.98
C GLN A 22 10.73 -4.10 8.50
N GLN A 23 11.58 -3.19 8.01
CA GLN A 23 12.96 -3.09 8.48
C GLN A 23 13.02 -2.72 9.96
N GLN A 24 12.15 -1.81 10.39
CA GLN A 24 12.07 -1.45 11.80
C GLN A 24 11.62 -2.63 12.67
N LEU A 25 10.71 -3.46 12.15
CA LEU A 25 10.27 -4.65 12.84
C LEU A 25 11.41 -5.63 13.09
N GLU A 26 12.32 -5.78 12.13
CA GLU A 26 13.46 -6.67 12.27
C GLU A 26 14.34 -6.30 13.45
N TRP A 27 14.43 -5.00 13.76
CA TRP A 27 15.29 -4.50 14.83
C TRP A 27 14.54 -4.26 16.13
N SER A 28 13.22 -4.35 16.12
CA SER A 28 12.40 -4.06 17.30
C SER A 28 12.32 -5.26 18.22
N GLU A 29 12.62 -5.04 19.49
CA GLU A 29 12.47 -6.05 20.53
C GLU A 29 11.36 -5.72 21.50
N ASP A 30 10.83 -4.49 21.41
CA ASP A 30 9.77 -4.00 22.28
C ASP A 30 8.40 -4.43 21.74
N PRO A 31 7.61 -5.21 22.52
CA PRO A 31 6.28 -5.63 22.06
C PRO A 31 5.36 -4.47 21.71
N GLU A 32 5.45 -3.35 22.43
CA GLU A 32 4.60 -2.19 22.16
C GLU A 32 4.98 -1.55 20.82
N ALA A 33 6.27 -1.40 20.55
CA ALA A 33 6.73 -0.87 19.27
C ALA A 33 6.31 -1.79 18.12
N THR A 34 6.43 -3.10 18.32
CA THR A 34 6.00 -4.09 17.33
C THR A 34 4.51 -3.95 17.04
N ARG A 35 3.69 -3.77 18.08
CA ARG A 35 2.25 -3.61 17.92
C ARG A 35 1.93 -2.36 17.11
N LEU A 36 2.56 -1.23 17.42
CA LEU A 36 2.32 0.02 16.71
C LEU A 36 2.75 -0.07 15.25
N LEU A 37 3.90 -0.71 14.98
CA LEU A 37 4.38 -0.88 13.61
C LEU A 37 3.44 -1.76 12.80
N THR A 38 2.97 -2.86 13.37
CA THR A 38 2.06 -3.77 12.67
C THR A 38 0.70 -3.11 12.42
N GLU A 39 0.20 -2.32 13.35
CA GLU A 39 -1.04 -1.57 13.15
C GLU A 39 -0.90 -0.58 12.00
N THR A 40 0.23 0.12 11.93
CA THR A 40 0.51 1.05 10.84
C THR A 40 0.58 0.32 9.51
N MET A 41 1.25 -0.82 9.48
CA MET A 41 1.36 -1.63 8.27
C MET A 41 0.01 -2.13 7.78
N LEU A 42 -0.86 -2.56 8.71
CA LEU A 42 -2.21 -3.00 8.34
C LEU A 42 -3.01 -1.86 7.72
N ARG A 43 -2.86 -0.64 8.25
CA ARG A 43 -3.52 0.54 7.68
C ARG A 43 -3.01 0.81 6.26
N ASP A 44 -1.69 0.76 6.08
CA ASP A 44 -1.07 0.99 4.78
C ASP A 44 -1.48 -0.09 3.77
N LEU A 45 -1.57 -1.34 4.21
CA LEU A 45 -2.03 -2.45 3.36
C LEU A 45 -3.47 -2.24 2.90
N SER A 46 -4.33 -1.72 3.78
CA SER A 46 -5.71 -1.39 3.39
C SER A 46 -5.73 -0.31 2.32
N CYS A 47 -4.86 0.70 2.44
CA CYS A 47 -4.72 1.74 1.43
C CYS A 47 -4.21 1.18 0.11
N CYS A 48 -3.18 0.33 0.16
CA CYS A 48 -2.65 -0.34 -1.03
C CYS A 48 -3.72 -1.17 -1.72
N ARG A 49 -4.53 -1.87 -0.92
CA ARG A 49 -5.63 -2.68 -1.46
C ARG A 49 -6.60 -1.82 -2.26
N ARG A 50 -7.00 -0.67 -1.71
CA ARG A 50 -7.92 0.24 -2.40
C ARG A 50 -7.31 0.76 -3.70
N LEU A 51 -6.04 1.11 -3.67
CA LEU A 51 -5.35 1.58 -4.87
C LEU A 51 -5.29 0.50 -5.94
N CYS A 52 -4.96 -0.72 -5.53
CA CYS A 52 -4.91 -1.86 -6.44
C CYS A 52 -6.28 -2.17 -7.02
N GLU A 53 -7.33 -2.12 -6.20
CA GLU A 53 -8.68 -2.35 -6.67
C GLU A 53 -9.10 -1.30 -7.68
N SER A 54 -8.72 -0.05 -7.45
CA SER A 54 -9.02 1.04 -8.38
C SER A 54 -8.34 0.81 -9.73
N LEU A 55 -7.07 0.42 -9.71
CA LEU A 55 -6.32 0.13 -10.93
C LEU A 55 -6.89 -1.09 -11.65
N HIS A 56 -7.25 -2.11 -10.89
CA HIS A 56 -7.82 -3.34 -11.44
C HIS A 56 -9.17 -3.08 -12.11
N ARG A 57 -10.03 -2.30 -11.47
CA ARG A 57 -11.34 -1.98 -12.02
C ARG A 57 -11.23 -1.23 -13.35
N ARG A 58 -10.28 -0.31 -13.46
CA ARG A 58 -10.04 0.42 -14.71
C ARG A 58 -9.62 -0.52 -15.82
N SER A 59 -8.68 -1.43 -15.50
CA SER A 59 -8.21 -2.42 -16.47
C SER A 59 -9.35 -3.34 -16.88
N HIS A 60 -10.19 -3.75 -15.92
CA HIS A 60 -11.32 -4.63 -16.19
C HIS A 60 -12.35 -3.97 -17.10
N VAL A 61 -12.67 -2.68 -16.82
CA VAL A 61 -13.61 -1.92 -17.63
C VAL A 61 -13.09 -1.77 -19.06
N GLN A 62 -11.82 -1.44 -19.22
CA GLN A 62 -11.21 -1.34 -20.54
C GLN A 62 -11.27 -2.66 -21.28
N HIS A 63 -11.03 -3.75 -20.58
CA HIS A 63 -11.07 -5.09 -21.14
C HIS A 63 -12.47 -5.47 -21.59
N ALA A 64 -13.47 -5.08 -20.83
CA ALA A 64 -14.86 -5.38 -21.13
C ALA A 64 -15.35 -4.63 -22.36
N LEU A 65 -14.74 -3.49 -22.68
CA LEU A 65 -15.11 -2.71 -23.85
C LEU A 65 -14.47 -3.23 -25.15
N VAL A 66 -13.51 -4.09 -25.02
CA VAL A 66 -12.87 -4.72 -26.16
C VAL A 66 -13.59 -6.00 -26.55
#